data_3fd18cb22b876a5d9ddd8ff1d2622fbc
#
_entry.id   3fd18cb22b876a5d9ddd8ff1d2622fbc
#
_cell.length_a   1.000
_cell.length_b   1.000
_cell.length_c   1.000
_cell.angle_alpha   90.00
_cell.angle_beta   90.00
_cell.angle_gamma   90.00
#
_symmetry.space_group_name_H-M   'P 1'
#
loop_
_entity.id
_entity.type
_entity.pdbx_description
1 polymer ?
#
loop_
_entity_poly.entity_id
_entity_poly.type
_entity_poly.pdbx_seq_one_letter_code
_entity_poly.pdbx_strand_id
1 'polypeptide(L)'
;MMKWMIKKNKVFLAMIILLLALLCIGWEISLPYRTPVLVIGTQEIFSDEWQEFLQQQKSAVTVYYTQNYGCTVFDDAFWSTEYDGQTPLDCARNRALDTLIDNCVVLRAAQERDLIENIDLRTLKKEWKGFNKQRESSVSMNSVMYGPIEYSFENYYRHLISNLRNSLEENLIDEDPLIEEAAQEFYGENLNQFTTSGNTHVSGLLVEGSHASAYQLVQEAQRAIREGMSFENACTRYATSGEEERFQFTSLSQKADIHGLSTIYAACSQLEIGEISEIIETQQGYYLLKITEKDKEQVMVYEEVKNRIRDILATEKLELYLQALRTEYSVRICEPLWNKIQIT
;
A
#
# COMPACT_ATOMS: atom_id res chain seq x y z
N MET A 1 31.28 82.23 -2.30
CA MET A 1 29.95 81.55 -2.09
C MET A 1 29.73 80.39 -3.05
N MET A 2 30.02 80.51 -4.32
CA MET A 2 29.68 79.47 -5.35
C MET A 2 30.43 78.12 -5.19
N LYS A 3 31.71 78.07 -4.76
CA LYS A 3 32.47 76.84 -4.54
C LYS A 3 31.97 76.02 -3.36
N TRP A 4 31.32 76.60 -2.37
CA TRP A 4 30.76 75.92 -1.18
C TRP A 4 29.41 75.25 -1.52
N MET A 5 28.58 75.88 -2.36
CA MET A 5 27.33 75.29 -2.84
C MET A 5 27.59 74.08 -3.72
N ILE A 6 28.62 74.12 -4.61
CA ILE A 6 28.95 72.99 -5.49
C ILE A 6 29.45 71.78 -4.68
N LYS A 7 30.19 72.01 -3.56
CA LYS A 7 30.65 70.94 -2.69
C LYS A 7 29.51 70.29 -1.92
N LYS A 8 28.51 71.04 -1.48
CA LYS A 8 27.28 70.58 -0.82
C LYS A 8 26.43 69.73 -1.73
N ASN A 9 26.27 70.13 -2.98
CA ASN A 9 25.50 69.38 -3.97
C ASN A 9 26.19 68.04 -4.35
N LYS A 10 27.52 68.00 -4.43
CA LYS A 10 28.27 66.75 -4.68
C LYS A 10 28.14 65.75 -3.53
N VAL A 11 28.17 66.22 -2.27
CA VAL A 11 27.99 65.39 -1.09
C VAL A 11 26.55 64.88 -1.04
N PHE A 12 25.57 65.71 -1.34
CA PHE A 12 24.16 65.32 -1.40
C PHE A 12 23.89 64.28 -2.50
N LEU A 13 24.47 64.46 -3.69
CA LEU A 13 24.39 63.51 -4.77
C LEU A 13 25.05 62.17 -4.45
N ALA A 14 26.21 62.20 -3.81
CA ALA A 14 26.91 60.98 -3.33
C ALA A 14 26.09 60.21 -2.28
N MET A 15 25.39 60.93 -1.38
CA MET A 15 24.52 60.35 -0.39
C MET A 15 23.28 59.69 -1.02
N ILE A 16 22.69 60.30 -2.05
CA ILE A 16 21.57 59.72 -2.81
C ILE A 16 22.02 58.45 -3.53
N ILE A 17 23.19 58.47 -4.20
CA ILE A 17 23.73 57.29 -4.87
C ILE A 17 24.00 56.14 -3.87
N LEU A 18 24.55 56.47 -2.69
CA LEU A 18 24.79 55.50 -1.64
C LEU A 18 23.47 54.91 -1.10
N LEU A 19 22.43 55.74 -0.93
CA LEU A 19 21.09 55.33 -0.51
C LEU A 19 20.41 54.46 -1.56
N LEU A 20 20.54 54.77 -2.81
CA LEU A 20 20.03 53.98 -3.95
C LEU A 20 20.80 52.64 -4.04
N ALA A 21 22.13 52.63 -3.84
CA ALA A 21 22.92 51.40 -3.82
C ALA A 21 22.52 50.50 -2.63
N LEU A 22 22.28 51.08 -1.44
CA LEU A 22 21.78 50.35 -0.26
C LEU A 22 20.37 49.82 -0.45
N LEU A 23 19.51 50.56 -1.16
CA LEU A 23 18.16 50.09 -1.54
C LEU A 23 18.23 48.96 -2.56
N CYS A 24 19.12 49.01 -3.56
CA CYS A 24 19.34 47.93 -4.51
C CYS A 24 19.90 46.68 -3.81
N ILE A 25 20.87 46.82 -2.90
CA ILE A 25 21.40 45.70 -2.11
C ILE A 25 20.32 45.14 -1.16
N GLY A 26 19.52 46.04 -0.53
CA GLY A 26 18.37 45.62 0.30
C GLY A 26 17.27 44.88 -0.48
N TRP A 27 17.09 45.22 -1.75
CA TRP A 27 16.11 44.56 -2.63
C TRP A 27 16.58 43.17 -3.07
N GLU A 28 17.86 42.97 -3.35
CA GLU A 28 18.43 41.64 -3.66
C GLU A 28 18.46 40.73 -2.42
N ILE A 29 18.56 41.29 -1.20
CA ILE A 29 18.53 40.52 0.05
C ILE A 29 17.10 40.18 0.50
N SER A 30 16.06 40.85 -0.01
CA SER A 30 14.66 40.70 0.47
C SER A 30 13.77 39.78 -0.34
N LEU A 31 14.27 39.07 -1.34
CA LEU A 31 13.64 37.88 -1.87
C LEU A 31 14.35 36.67 -1.20
N PRO A 32 13.72 35.95 -0.28
CA PRO A 32 14.24 34.68 0.11
C PRO A 32 14.07 33.74 -1.09
N TYR A 33 15.08 33.65 -1.93
CA TYR A 33 15.22 32.54 -2.87
C TYR A 33 15.31 31.29 -1.98
N ARG A 34 14.14 30.65 -1.72
CA ARG A 34 14.09 29.38 -1.05
C ARG A 34 14.75 28.38 -2.01
N THR A 35 15.98 28.00 -1.71
CA THR A 35 16.68 26.98 -2.48
C THR A 35 15.95 25.65 -2.26
N PRO A 36 15.52 24.94 -3.31
CA PRO A 36 14.92 23.62 -3.15
C PRO A 36 15.97 22.63 -2.63
N VAL A 37 15.54 21.69 -1.78
CA VAL A 37 16.38 20.58 -1.32
C VAL A 37 16.65 19.61 -2.46
N LEU A 38 15.62 19.38 -3.29
CA LEU A 38 15.74 18.55 -4.48
C LEU A 38 14.81 19.06 -5.57
N VAL A 39 15.16 18.73 -6.81
CA VAL A 39 14.34 19.01 -7.99
C VAL A 39 14.16 17.67 -8.72
N ILE A 40 12.90 17.28 -8.91
CA ILE A 40 12.50 16.05 -9.61
C ILE A 40 11.82 16.45 -10.92
N GLY A 41 12.50 16.23 -12.05
CA GLY A 41 12.04 16.77 -13.33
C GLY A 41 11.95 18.30 -13.28
N THR A 42 10.74 18.85 -13.28
CA THR A 42 10.45 20.29 -13.14
C THR A 42 9.92 20.68 -11.75
N GLN A 43 9.70 19.72 -10.85
CA GLN A 43 9.13 19.97 -9.53
C GLN A 43 10.21 20.32 -8.52
N GLU A 44 10.08 21.45 -7.88
CA GLU A 44 10.94 21.93 -6.80
C GLU A 44 10.37 21.49 -5.46
N ILE A 45 11.18 20.78 -4.66
CA ILE A 45 10.83 20.30 -3.32
C ILE A 45 11.64 21.06 -2.28
N PHE A 46 10.96 21.68 -1.35
CA PHE A 46 11.58 22.51 -0.32
C PHE A 46 11.75 21.75 1.00
N SER A 47 12.54 22.35 1.91
CA SER A 47 12.94 21.67 3.17
C SER A 47 11.76 21.20 4.01
N ASP A 48 10.68 21.99 4.11
CA ASP A 48 9.47 21.64 4.84
C ASP A 48 8.70 20.48 4.20
N GLU A 49 8.64 20.45 2.88
CA GLU A 49 8.00 19.37 2.10
C GLU A 49 8.82 18.08 2.22
N TRP A 50 10.13 18.17 1.99
CA TRP A 50 11.03 17.03 2.13
C TRP A 50 10.99 16.42 3.54
N GLN A 51 10.98 17.27 4.57
CA GLN A 51 10.87 16.83 5.96
C GLN A 51 9.60 15.99 6.21
N GLU A 52 8.46 16.39 5.63
CA GLU A 52 7.20 15.62 5.75
C GLU A 52 7.32 14.22 5.14
N PHE A 53 7.85 14.11 3.91
CA PHE A 53 8.05 12.81 3.25
C PHE A 53 9.06 11.93 3.98
N LEU A 54 10.10 12.52 4.53
CA LEU A 54 11.10 11.80 5.31
C LEU A 54 10.51 11.24 6.61
N GLN A 55 9.71 12.03 7.33
CA GLN A 55 9.07 11.60 8.59
C GLN A 55 8.08 10.44 8.35
N GLN A 56 7.41 10.41 7.22
CA GLN A 56 6.49 9.31 6.86
C GLN A 56 7.20 7.96 6.79
N GLN A 57 8.53 7.93 6.53
CA GLN A 57 9.29 6.69 6.46
C GLN A 57 9.69 6.12 7.83
N LYS A 58 9.55 6.90 8.92
CA LYS A 58 10.00 6.54 10.27
C LYS A 58 9.51 5.16 10.71
N SER A 59 8.20 4.93 10.62
CA SER A 59 7.60 3.67 11.04
C SER A 59 8.09 2.47 10.19
N ALA A 60 8.11 2.61 8.88
CA ALA A 60 8.54 1.52 8.00
C ALA A 60 10.00 1.15 8.19
N VAL A 61 10.86 2.15 8.41
CA VAL A 61 12.29 1.95 8.66
C VAL A 61 12.51 1.30 10.03
N THR A 62 11.84 1.77 11.10
CA THR A 62 11.98 1.17 12.42
C THR A 62 11.52 -0.30 12.42
N VAL A 63 10.41 -0.64 11.75
CA VAL A 63 9.94 -2.02 11.60
C VAL A 63 10.98 -2.86 10.86
N TYR A 64 11.54 -2.37 9.75
CA TYR A 64 12.56 -3.07 8.99
C TYR A 64 13.80 -3.40 9.84
N TYR A 65 14.33 -2.40 10.58
CA TYR A 65 15.51 -2.61 11.43
C TYR A 65 15.22 -3.44 12.67
N THR A 66 13.99 -3.41 13.20
CA THR A 66 13.56 -4.35 14.26
C THR A 66 13.61 -5.79 13.76
N GLN A 67 13.04 -6.06 12.59
CA GLN A 67 12.92 -7.42 12.06
C GLN A 67 14.27 -8.00 11.60
N ASN A 68 15.14 -7.19 11.00
CA ASN A 68 16.38 -7.68 10.39
C ASN A 68 17.60 -7.57 11.31
N TYR A 69 17.60 -6.63 12.27
CA TYR A 69 18.76 -6.34 13.14
C TYR A 69 18.42 -6.38 14.63
N GLY A 70 17.16 -6.66 15.01
CA GLY A 70 16.74 -6.75 16.41
C GLY A 70 16.76 -5.40 17.15
N CYS A 71 16.71 -4.27 16.44
CA CYS A 71 16.70 -2.95 17.05
C CYS A 71 15.41 -2.71 17.83
N THR A 72 15.54 -2.19 19.07
CA THR A 72 14.40 -1.90 19.97
C THR A 72 14.40 -0.47 20.48
N VAL A 73 15.48 0.30 20.26
CA VAL A 73 15.62 1.70 20.66
C VAL A 73 15.87 2.54 19.41
N PHE A 74 15.12 3.62 19.24
CA PHE A 74 15.08 4.44 18.02
C PHE A 74 15.38 5.92 18.34
N ASP A 75 16.48 6.15 19.05
CA ASP A 75 17.02 7.46 19.38
C ASP A 75 17.87 8.06 18.24
N ASP A 76 18.49 9.22 18.47
CA ASP A 76 19.33 9.87 17.46
C ASP A 76 20.55 9.01 17.06
N ALA A 77 21.07 8.18 17.96
CA ALA A 77 22.17 7.27 17.69
C ALA A 77 21.75 6.17 16.72
N PHE A 78 20.52 5.65 16.84
CA PHE A 78 19.97 4.68 15.90
C PHE A 78 19.98 5.21 14.47
N TRP A 79 19.51 6.44 14.25
CA TRP A 79 19.40 7.00 12.90
C TRP A 79 20.76 7.23 12.22
N SER A 80 21.85 7.32 13.00
CA SER A 80 23.21 7.54 12.51
C SER A 80 24.12 6.30 12.58
N THR A 81 23.65 5.20 13.18
CA THR A 81 24.41 3.94 13.27
C THR A 81 24.35 3.20 11.93
N GLU A 82 25.49 2.72 11.49
CA GLU A 82 25.61 1.96 10.23
C GLU A 82 25.29 0.48 10.47
N TYR A 83 24.45 -0.10 9.64
CA TYR A 83 24.09 -1.51 9.57
C TYR A 83 24.32 -1.99 8.12
N ASP A 84 25.24 -2.91 7.92
CA ASP A 84 25.61 -3.46 6.59
C ASP A 84 25.90 -2.36 5.54
N GLY A 85 26.57 -1.29 5.93
CA GLY A 85 26.98 -0.21 5.03
C GLY A 85 25.91 0.87 4.78
N GLN A 86 24.77 0.85 5.49
CA GLN A 86 23.72 1.86 5.36
C GLN A 86 23.19 2.29 6.73
N THR A 87 22.95 3.60 6.91
CA THR A 87 22.27 4.09 8.11
C THR A 87 20.74 4.03 7.96
N PRO A 88 19.95 3.90 9.07
CA PRO A 88 18.51 4.02 9.02
C PRO A 88 18.03 5.35 8.41
N LEU A 89 18.78 6.43 8.62
CA LEU A 89 18.47 7.74 8.01
C LEU A 89 18.64 7.69 6.49
N ASP A 90 19.70 7.07 5.96
CA ASP A 90 19.88 6.94 4.50
C ASP A 90 18.84 5.99 3.89
N CYS A 91 18.48 4.93 4.60
CA CYS A 91 17.36 4.06 4.22
C CYS A 91 16.05 4.87 4.10
N ALA A 92 15.74 5.70 5.11
CA ALA A 92 14.57 6.56 5.09
C ALA A 92 14.61 7.59 3.95
N ARG A 93 15.76 8.22 3.71
CA ARG A 93 15.95 9.18 2.61
C ARG A 93 15.73 8.54 1.24
N ASN A 94 16.30 7.36 1.01
CA ASN A 94 16.14 6.65 -0.25
C ASN A 94 14.67 6.27 -0.48
N ARG A 95 13.98 5.73 0.53
CA ARG A 95 12.56 5.40 0.46
C ARG A 95 11.67 6.63 0.20
N ALA A 96 11.95 7.74 0.91
CA ALA A 96 11.22 9.00 0.71
C ALA A 96 11.43 9.56 -0.70
N LEU A 97 12.67 9.51 -1.19
CA LEU A 97 13.01 9.96 -2.54
C LEU A 97 12.32 9.11 -3.61
N ASP A 98 12.36 7.79 -3.49
CA ASP A 98 11.69 6.88 -4.42
C ASP A 98 10.18 7.13 -4.46
N THR A 99 9.54 7.23 -3.28
CA THR A 99 8.11 7.55 -3.18
C THR A 99 7.78 8.90 -3.84
N LEU A 100 8.63 9.89 -3.64
CA LEU A 100 8.42 11.22 -4.19
C LEU A 100 8.59 11.23 -5.72
N ILE A 101 9.57 10.50 -6.25
CA ILE A 101 9.76 10.35 -7.70
C ILE A 101 8.53 9.67 -8.31
N ASP A 102 8.06 8.57 -7.74
CA ASP A 102 6.88 7.85 -8.24
C ASP A 102 5.64 8.74 -8.26
N ASN A 103 5.42 9.51 -7.19
CA ASN A 103 4.30 10.46 -7.12
C ASN A 103 4.44 11.58 -8.16
N CYS A 104 5.64 12.12 -8.38
CA CYS A 104 5.89 13.14 -9.41
C CYS A 104 5.63 12.60 -10.80
N VAL A 105 5.98 11.34 -11.08
CA VAL A 105 5.70 10.68 -12.35
C VAL A 105 4.19 10.53 -12.57
N VAL A 106 3.44 10.08 -11.56
CA VAL A 106 1.97 9.97 -11.62
C VAL A 106 1.33 11.34 -11.87
N LEU A 107 1.72 12.36 -11.11
CA LEU A 107 1.21 13.73 -11.27
C LEU A 107 1.47 14.26 -12.69
N ARG A 108 2.66 14.03 -13.22
CA ARG A 108 3.01 14.44 -14.58
C ARG A 108 2.20 13.70 -15.64
N ALA A 109 2.08 12.37 -15.51
CA ALA A 109 1.27 11.55 -16.40
C ALA A 109 -0.19 11.99 -16.41
N ALA A 110 -0.72 12.34 -15.24
CA ALA A 110 -2.09 12.85 -15.09
C ALA A 110 -2.24 14.26 -15.67
N GLN A 111 -1.25 15.13 -15.49
CA GLN A 111 -1.26 16.48 -16.08
C GLN A 111 -1.23 16.45 -17.62
N GLU A 112 -0.45 15.56 -18.22
CA GLU A 112 -0.37 15.39 -19.67
C GLU A 112 -1.68 14.91 -20.31
N ARG A 113 -2.58 14.35 -19.48
CA ARG A 113 -3.93 13.88 -19.86
C ARG A 113 -5.05 14.78 -19.34
N ASP A 114 -4.73 16.00 -18.91
CA ASP A 114 -5.70 16.97 -18.36
C ASP A 114 -6.53 16.43 -17.17
N LEU A 115 -6.03 15.41 -16.45
CA LEU A 115 -6.68 14.86 -15.26
C LEU A 115 -6.41 15.70 -14.00
N ILE A 116 -5.36 16.51 -14.02
CA ILE A 116 -5.01 17.48 -12.98
C ILE A 116 -4.37 18.72 -13.62
N GLU A 117 -4.73 19.89 -13.12
CA GLU A 117 -4.19 21.14 -13.62
C GLU A 117 -2.82 21.48 -13.00
N ASN A 118 -2.73 21.37 -11.68
CA ASN A 118 -1.57 21.79 -10.91
C ASN A 118 -0.92 20.60 -10.23
N ILE A 119 0.40 20.49 -10.33
CA ILE A 119 1.18 19.38 -9.79
C ILE A 119 2.20 19.80 -8.73
N ASP A 120 2.37 21.12 -8.48
CA ASP A 120 3.29 21.60 -7.45
C ASP A 120 2.72 21.39 -6.03
N LEU A 121 3.56 20.94 -5.10
CA LEU A 121 3.14 20.58 -3.74
C LEU A 121 2.52 21.76 -2.96
N ARG A 122 2.94 22.98 -3.23
CA ARG A 122 2.38 24.17 -2.54
C ARG A 122 0.95 24.44 -2.98
N THR A 123 0.67 24.30 -4.28
CA THR A 123 -0.70 24.43 -4.81
C THR A 123 -1.55 23.30 -4.27
N LEU A 124 -1.07 22.06 -4.30
CA LEU A 124 -1.79 20.90 -3.72
C LEU A 124 -2.07 21.09 -2.21
N LYS A 125 -1.14 21.69 -1.46
CA LYS A 125 -1.38 22.06 -0.04
C LYS A 125 -2.46 23.14 0.13
N LYS A 126 -2.62 24.06 -0.81
CA LYS A 126 -3.74 25.04 -0.79
C LYS A 126 -5.07 24.36 -1.10
N GLU A 127 -5.08 23.48 -2.08
CA GLU A 127 -6.25 22.70 -2.47
C GLU A 127 -6.70 21.78 -1.32
N TRP A 128 -5.78 21.10 -0.63
CA TRP A 128 -6.07 20.35 0.58
C TRP A 128 -6.75 21.19 1.67
N LYS A 129 -6.27 22.39 1.95
CA LYS A 129 -6.91 23.29 2.92
C LYS A 129 -8.33 23.68 2.49
N GLY A 130 -8.52 23.95 1.19
CA GLY A 130 -9.83 24.20 0.60
C GLY A 130 -10.78 23.01 0.74
N PHE A 131 -10.27 21.81 0.45
CA PHE A 131 -10.99 20.56 0.58
C PHE A 131 -11.48 20.32 2.03
N ASN A 132 -10.60 20.47 3.04
CA ASN A 132 -10.99 20.32 4.44
C ASN A 132 -12.04 21.36 4.87
N LYS A 133 -11.88 22.61 4.44
CA LYS A 133 -12.87 23.67 4.72
C LYS A 133 -14.24 23.36 4.12
N GLN A 134 -14.29 22.80 2.92
CA GLN A 134 -15.54 22.38 2.29
C GLN A 134 -16.19 21.23 3.07
N ARG A 135 -15.41 20.25 3.54
CA ARG A 135 -15.89 19.13 4.37
C ARG A 135 -16.48 19.61 5.68
N GLU A 136 -15.80 20.52 6.38
CA GLU A 136 -16.28 21.14 7.61
C GLU A 136 -17.63 21.86 7.40
N SER A 137 -17.74 22.60 6.28
CA SER A 137 -18.98 23.27 5.90
C SER A 137 -20.12 22.29 5.62
N SER A 138 -19.82 21.14 4.99
CA SER A 138 -20.82 20.10 4.70
C SER A 138 -21.36 19.43 5.96
N VAL A 139 -20.50 19.22 6.98
CA VAL A 139 -20.92 18.71 8.30
C VAL A 139 -21.86 19.70 8.98
N SER A 140 -21.52 20.99 8.95
CA SER A 140 -22.35 22.03 9.57
C SER A 140 -23.74 22.16 8.91
N MET A 141 -23.88 21.71 7.66
CA MET A 141 -25.14 21.67 6.90
C MET A 141 -25.89 20.33 7.04
N ASN A 142 -25.49 19.44 7.96
CA ASN A 142 -26.07 18.08 8.13
C ASN A 142 -26.07 17.22 6.84
N SER A 143 -25.13 17.45 5.93
CA SER A 143 -24.98 16.63 4.74
C SER A 143 -24.34 15.28 5.12
N VAL A 144 -24.84 14.18 4.53
CA VAL A 144 -24.21 12.87 4.69
C VAL A 144 -22.81 12.92 4.07
N MET A 145 -21.81 12.59 4.88
CA MET A 145 -20.42 12.60 4.43
C MET A 145 -19.72 11.31 4.86
N TYR A 146 -18.99 10.71 3.92
CA TYR A 146 -18.19 9.51 4.18
C TYR A 146 -16.74 9.89 4.51
N GLY A 147 -16.13 9.13 5.42
CA GLY A 147 -14.73 9.30 5.84
C GLY A 147 -14.56 10.40 6.91
N PRO A 148 -13.29 10.71 7.28
CA PRO A 148 -12.98 11.69 8.33
C PRO A 148 -13.42 13.11 7.93
N ILE A 149 -13.76 13.93 8.92
CA ILE A 149 -14.11 15.34 8.70
C ILE A 149 -12.92 16.13 8.17
N GLU A 150 -11.75 15.87 8.71
CA GLU A 150 -10.48 16.51 8.33
C GLU A 150 -9.46 15.45 7.91
N TYR A 151 -8.82 15.67 6.79
CA TYR A 151 -7.70 14.88 6.31
C TYR A 151 -6.38 15.56 6.67
N SER A 152 -5.38 14.80 7.13
CA SER A 152 -4.00 15.26 7.06
C SER A 152 -3.58 15.48 5.61
N PHE A 153 -2.54 16.31 5.36
CA PHE A 153 -2.03 16.48 3.99
C PHE A 153 -1.55 15.14 3.41
N GLU A 154 -0.89 14.33 4.21
CA GLU A 154 -0.45 13.00 3.82
C GLU A 154 -1.60 12.12 3.30
N ASN A 155 -2.70 12.03 4.05
CA ASN A 155 -3.86 11.21 3.66
C ASN A 155 -4.57 11.78 2.43
N TYR A 156 -4.70 13.11 2.35
CA TYR A 156 -5.25 13.78 1.18
C TYR A 156 -4.40 13.52 -0.07
N TYR A 157 -3.08 13.68 0.03
CA TYR A 157 -2.14 13.49 -1.06
C TYR A 157 -2.10 12.02 -1.53
N ARG A 158 -2.07 11.07 -0.59
CA ARG A 158 -2.16 9.65 -0.91
C ARG A 158 -3.45 9.30 -1.65
N HIS A 159 -4.57 9.85 -1.21
CA HIS A 159 -5.87 9.66 -1.87
C HIS A 159 -5.88 10.29 -3.26
N LEU A 160 -5.33 11.50 -3.42
CA LEU A 160 -5.18 12.15 -4.72
C LEU A 160 -4.36 11.28 -5.69
N ILE A 161 -3.19 10.82 -5.28
CA ILE A 161 -2.33 9.95 -6.12
C ILE A 161 -3.06 8.66 -6.50
N SER A 162 -3.76 8.02 -5.55
CA SER A 162 -4.54 6.81 -5.83
C SER A 162 -5.66 7.06 -6.85
N ASN A 163 -6.40 8.15 -6.71
CA ASN A 163 -7.46 8.51 -7.67
C ASN A 163 -6.90 8.81 -9.06
N LEU A 164 -5.76 9.51 -9.12
CA LEU A 164 -5.11 9.80 -10.41
C LEU A 164 -4.62 8.53 -11.09
N ARG A 165 -4.10 7.55 -10.33
CA ARG A 165 -3.72 6.24 -10.90
C ARG A 165 -4.93 5.52 -11.50
N ASN A 166 -6.05 5.47 -10.77
CA ASN A 166 -7.27 4.86 -11.28
C ASN A 166 -7.76 5.56 -12.57
N SER A 167 -7.76 6.89 -12.58
CA SER A 167 -8.15 7.65 -13.78
C SER A 167 -7.18 7.45 -14.96
N LEU A 168 -5.88 7.27 -14.69
CA LEU A 168 -4.89 6.92 -15.70
C LEU A 168 -5.11 5.52 -16.26
N GLU A 169 -5.44 4.53 -15.40
CA GLU A 169 -5.79 3.17 -15.82
C GLU A 169 -7.00 3.18 -16.75
N GLU A 170 -8.08 3.88 -16.38
CA GLU A 170 -9.28 4.03 -17.21
C GLU A 170 -8.93 4.66 -18.56
N ASN A 171 -8.19 5.76 -18.57
CA ASN A 171 -7.77 6.44 -19.81
C ASN A 171 -6.95 5.52 -20.73
N LEU A 172 -5.96 4.80 -20.18
CA LEU A 172 -5.09 3.92 -20.96
C LEU A 172 -5.83 2.73 -21.56
N ILE A 173 -6.89 2.26 -20.92
CA ILE A 173 -7.75 1.20 -21.43
C ILE A 173 -8.69 1.73 -22.53
N ASP A 174 -9.32 2.87 -22.31
CA ASP A 174 -10.27 3.44 -23.25
C ASP A 174 -9.57 3.88 -24.56
N GLU A 175 -8.30 4.26 -24.48
CA GLU A 175 -7.46 4.61 -25.63
C GLU A 175 -6.94 3.37 -26.41
N ASP A 176 -7.05 2.16 -25.85
CA ASP A 176 -6.47 0.95 -26.45
C ASP A 176 -7.49 0.17 -27.30
N PRO A 177 -7.39 0.25 -28.64
CA PRO A 177 -8.31 -0.46 -29.53
C PRO A 177 -8.14 -1.98 -29.49
N LEU A 178 -7.03 -2.48 -28.94
CA LEU A 178 -6.73 -3.92 -28.88
C LEU A 178 -7.00 -4.54 -27.50
N ILE A 179 -7.55 -3.77 -26.57
CA ILE A 179 -7.74 -4.24 -25.19
C ILE A 179 -8.62 -5.49 -25.11
N GLU A 180 -9.62 -5.61 -25.98
CA GLU A 180 -10.52 -6.78 -26.01
C GLU A 180 -9.80 -8.02 -26.51
N GLU A 181 -8.97 -7.90 -27.54
CA GLU A 181 -8.15 -9.00 -28.07
C GLU A 181 -7.12 -9.45 -27.03
N ALA A 182 -6.42 -8.49 -26.40
CA ALA A 182 -5.46 -8.77 -25.32
C ALA A 182 -6.12 -9.45 -24.11
N ALA A 183 -7.36 -9.06 -23.77
CA ALA A 183 -8.10 -9.67 -22.68
C ALA A 183 -8.50 -11.12 -22.97
N GLN A 184 -8.87 -11.43 -24.20
CA GLN A 184 -9.19 -12.80 -24.62
C GLN A 184 -7.93 -13.67 -24.66
N GLU A 185 -6.80 -13.15 -25.14
CA GLU A 185 -5.50 -13.84 -25.12
C GLU A 185 -5.06 -14.12 -23.68
N PHE A 186 -5.09 -13.12 -22.81
CA PHE A 186 -4.77 -13.25 -21.39
C PHE A 186 -5.62 -14.32 -20.70
N TYR A 187 -6.93 -14.33 -20.95
CA TYR A 187 -7.82 -15.37 -20.44
C TYR A 187 -7.38 -16.76 -20.90
N GLY A 188 -7.11 -16.94 -22.20
CA GLY A 188 -6.71 -18.22 -22.77
C GLY A 188 -5.40 -18.77 -22.19
N GLU A 189 -4.44 -17.86 -21.93
CA GLU A 189 -3.13 -18.24 -21.38
C GLU A 189 -3.17 -18.47 -19.86
N ASN A 190 -4.18 -17.92 -19.15
CA ASN A 190 -4.23 -17.89 -17.69
C ASN A 190 -5.49 -18.62 -17.13
N LEU A 191 -6.02 -19.63 -17.79
CA LEU A 191 -7.23 -20.35 -17.36
C LEU A 191 -7.19 -20.85 -15.92
N ASN A 192 -6.02 -21.20 -15.42
CA ASN A 192 -5.80 -21.60 -14.02
C ASN A 192 -6.14 -20.51 -13.00
N GLN A 193 -5.97 -19.23 -13.35
CA GLN A 193 -6.33 -18.09 -12.49
C GLN A 193 -7.84 -17.86 -12.42
N PHE A 194 -8.58 -18.42 -13.38
CA PHE A 194 -10.03 -18.31 -13.53
C PHE A 194 -10.74 -19.64 -13.27
N THR A 195 -10.00 -20.63 -12.76
CA THR A 195 -10.56 -21.88 -12.33
C THR A 195 -10.97 -21.78 -10.87
N THR A 196 -12.24 -22.00 -10.58
CA THR A 196 -12.72 -22.12 -9.20
C THR A 196 -12.53 -23.55 -8.74
N SER A 197 -11.86 -23.77 -7.62
CA SER A 197 -12.00 -25.04 -6.90
C SER A 197 -13.46 -25.18 -6.53
N GLY A 198 -14.08 -26.29 -6.91
CA GLY A 198 -15.46 -26.60 -6.54
C GLY A 198 -15.66 -26.58 -5.02
N ASN A 199 -16.90 -26.52 -4.57
CA ASN A 199 -17.20 -26.64 -3.15
C ASN A 199 -16.73 -28.01 -2.65
N THR A 200 -16.11 -28.03 -1.47
CA THR A 200 -15.74 -29.26 -0.79
C THR A 200 -16.57 -29.37 0.47
N HIS A 201 -17.34 -30.43 0.58
CA HIS A 201 -18.12 -30.78 1.76
C HIS A 201 -17.37 -31.78 2.59
N VAL A 202 -17.26 -31.50 3.88
CA VAL A 202 -16.43 -32.24 4.83
C VAL A 202 -17.23 -32.53 6.07
N SER A 203 -17.24 -33.80 6.51
CA SER A 203 -17.68 -34.20 7.84
C SER A 203 -16.49 -34.29 8.78
N GLY A 204 -16.61 -33.70 9.97
CA GLY A 204 -15.61 -33.69 11.02
C GLY A 204 -16.04 -34.44 12.27
N LEU A 205 -15.13 -35.26 12.83
CA LEU A 205 -15.23 -35.82 14.16
C LEU A 205 -14.31 -35.00 15.07
N LEU A 206 -14.89 -34.20 15.99
CA LEU A 206 -14.15 -33.40 16.96
C LEU A 206 -14.10 -34.11 18.32
N VAL A 207 -12.89 -34.26 18.85
CA VAL A 207 -12.64 -34.53 20.26
C VAL A 207 -12.05 -33.29 20.90
N GLU A 208 -12.86 -32.60 21.70
CA GLU A 208 -12.47 -31.31 22.31
C GLU A 208 -11.37 -31.48 23.35
N GLY A 209 -10.51 -30.47 23.45
CA GLY A 209 -9.41 -30.38 24.41
C GLY A 209 -8.07 -30.84 23.86
N SER A 210 -7.01 -30.30 24.45
CA SER A 210 -5.61 -30.54 24.06
C SER A 210 -4.86 -31.50 24.98
N HIS A 211 -5.58 -32.24 25.87
CA HIS A 211 -4.98 -33.13 26.84
C HIS A 211 -4.77 -34.55 26.26
N ALA A 212 -3.88 -35.31 26.88
CA ALA A 212 -3.47 -36.66 26.44
C ALA A 212 -4.64 -37.65 26.27
N SER A 213 -5.69 -37.56 27.11
CA SER A 213 -6.89 -38.38 26.97
C SER A 213 -7.74 -38.06 25.75
N ALA A 214 -7.82 -36.80 25.33
CA ALA A 214 -8.50 -36.42 24.11
C ALA A 214 -7.76 -36.98 22.86
N TYR A 215 -6.42 -36.90 22.88
CA TYR A 215 -5.59 -37.47 21.82
C TYR A 215 -5.74 -39.01 21.77
N GLN A 216 -5.77 -39.70 22.90
CA GLN A 216 -6.02 -41.15 22.94
C GLN A 216 -7.40 -41.51 22.36
N LEU A 217 -8.43 -40.74 22.69
CA LEU A 217 -9.79 -40.97 22.21
C LEU A 217 -9.91 -40.83 20.70
N VAL A 218 -9.29 -39.80 20.12
CA VAL A 218 -9.29 -39.63 18.64
C VAL A 218 -8.46 -40.72 17.97
N GLN A 219 -7.39 -41.21 18.56
CA GLN A 219 -6.64 -42.37 18.06
C GLN A 219 -7.48 -43.65 18.07
N GLU A 220 -8.29 -43.88 19.12
CA GLU A 220 -9.23 -44.99 19.16
C GLU A 220 -10.29 -44.87 18.08
N ALA A 221 -10.82 -43.68 17.85
CA ALA A 221 -11.76 -43.41 16.73
C ALA A 221 -11.12 -43.73 15.37
N GLN A 222 -9.89 -43.25 15.14
CA GLN A 222 -9.17 -43.53 13.89
C GLN A 222 -8.94 -45.03 13.68
N ARG A 223 -8.56 -45.74 14.74
CA ARG A 223 -8.37 -47.20 14.70
C ARG A 223 -9.68 -47.92 14.38
N ALA A 224 -10.76 -47.56 15.09
CA ALA A 224 -12.07 -48.17 14.87
C ALA A 224 -12.58 -47.97 13.40
N ILE A 225 -12.31 -46.80 12.83
CA ILE A 225 -12.63 -46.51 11.45
C ILE A 225 -11.79 -47.38 10.50
N ARG A 226 -10.49 -47.52 10.76
CA ARG A 226 -9.60 -48.39 9.96
C ARG A 226 -9.99 -49.87 10.06
N GLU A 227 -10.61 -50.28 11.17
CA GLU A 227 -11.13 -51.63 11.41
C GLU A 227 -12.55 -51.86 10.81
N GLY A 228 -13.14 -50.86 10.14
CA GLY A 228 -14.39 -50.95 9.37
C GLY A 228 -15.61 -50.30 10.03
N MET A 229 -15.44 -49.54 11.13
CA MET A 229 -16.52 -48.68 11.63
C MET A 229 -16.83 -47.56 10.66
N SER A 230 -18.11 -47.29 10.42
CA SER A 230 -18.47 -46.12 9.59
C SER A 230 -18.09 -44.81 10.31
N PHE A 231 -17.80 -43.77 9.53
CA PHE A 231 -17.40 -42.45 10.09
C PHE A 231 -18.53 -41.86 10.92
N GLU A 232 -19.76 -42.00 10.52
CA GLU A 232 -20.96 -41.55 11.23
C GLU A 232 -21.11 -42.25 12.61
N ASN A 233 -20.88 -43.57 12.64
CA ASN A 233 -20.88 -44.34 13.90
C ASN A 233 -19.69 -43.94 14.82
N ALA A 234 -18.55 -43.61 14.22
CA ALA A 234 -17.41 -43.13 14.97
C ALA A 234 -17.69 -41.73 15.57
N CYS A 235 -18.35 -40.84 14.81
CA CYS A 235 -18.79 -39.54 15.36
C CYS A 235 -19.73 -39.72 16.56
N THR A 236 -20.76 -40.57 16.40
CA THR A 236 -21.70 -40.86 17.53
C THR A 236 -21.01 -41.40 18.76
N ARG A 237 -19.93 -42.17 18.60
CA ARG A 237 -19.27 -42.86 19.71
C ARG A 237 -18.15 -42.08 20.35
N TYR A 238 -17.39 -41.31 19.55
CA TYR A 238 -16.12 -40.73 19.98
C TYR A 238 -16.10 -39.20 19.93
N ALA A 239 -16.95 -38.54 19.12
CA ALA A 239 -17.02 -37.08 19.08
C ALA A 239 -17.55 -36.54 20.41
N THR A 240 -17.02 -35.41 20.86
CA THR A 240 -17.46 -34.78 22.13
C THR A 240 -18.93 -34.41 22.11
N SER A 241 -19.45 -33.98 20.98
CA SER A 241 -20.88 -33.69 20.76
C SER A 241 -21.74 -34.95 20.54
N GLY A 242 -21.14 -36.07 20.18
CA GLY A 242 -21.84 -37.25 19.69
C GLY A 242 -22.38 -37.15 18.29
N GLU A 243 -22.08 -36.07 17.58
CA GLU A 243 -22.53 -35.76 16.23
C GLU A 243 -21.36 -35.36 15.31
N GLU A 244 -21.55 -35.47 14.01
CA GLU A 244 -20.60 -34.95 13.03
C GLU A 244 -20.70 -33.43 12.90
N GLU A 245 -19.56 -32.77 12.80
CA GLU A 245 -19.50 -31.39 12.35
C GLU A 245 -19.45 -31.33 10.83
N ARG A 246 -20.13 -30.33 10.23
CA ARG A 246 -20.17 -30.17 8.77
C ARG A 246 -19.52 -28.88 8.34
N PHE A 247 -18.59 -28.98 7.42
CA PHE A 247 -17.90 -27.86 6.82
C PHE A 247 -18.16 -27.83 5.33
N GLN A 248 -18.31 -26.62 4.80
CA GLN A 248 -18.33 -26.38 3.37
C GLN A 248 -17.26 -25.36 3.04
N PHE A 249 -16.28 -25.77 2.25
CA PHE A 249 -15.22 -24.89 1.77
C PHE A 249 -15.49 -24.50 0.32
N THR A 250 -15.37 -23.20 0.05
CA THR A 250 -15.47 -22.59 -1.27
C THR A 250 -14.11 -22.01 -1.65
N SER A 251 -13.93 -21.58 -2.90
CA SER A 251 -12.73 -20.85 -3.34
C SER A 251 -12.46 -19.57 -2.53
N LEU A 252 -13.48 -18.99 -1.90
CA LEU A 252 -13.37 -17.83 -1.03
C LEU A 252 -12.89 -18.18 0.39
N SER A 253 -13.15 -19.43 0.84
CA SER A 253 -12.74 -19.88 2.19
C SER A 253 -11.23 -19.95 2.37
N GLN A 254 -10.46 -20.04 1.27
CA GLN A 254 -9.00 -20.01 1.29
C GLN A 254 -8.41 -18.70 1.80
N LYS A 255 -9.17 -17.57 1.66
CA LYS A 255 -8.68 -16.21 1.98
C LYS A 255 -9.11 -15.73 3.35
N ALA A 256 -10.02 -16.43 4.03
CA ALA A 256 -10.56 -16.03 5.32
C ALA A 256 -10.02 -16.96 6.41
N ASP A 257 -9.03 -16.49 7.17
CA ASP A 257 -8.59 -17.16 8.40
C ASP A 257 -9.62 -16.91 9.51
N ILE A 258 -10.73 -17.66 9.46
CA ILE A 258 -11.81 -17.57 10.44
C ILE A 258 -11.67 -18.77 11.39
N HIS A 259 -11.16 -18.54 12.61
CA HIS A 259 -11.18 -19.46 13.75
C HIS A 259 -10.49 -20.82 13.55
N GLY A 260 -9.30 -20.86 12.95
CA GLY A 260 -8.54 -22.11 12.77
C GLY A 260 -9.02 -23.01 11.64
N LEU A 261 -9.97 -22.54 10.82
CA LEU A 261 -10.47 -23.25 9.63
C LEU A 261 -9.39 -23.40 8.55
N SER A 262 -8.34 -22.56 8.57
CA SER A 262 -7.19 -22.67 7.65
C SER A 262 -6.47 -24.01 7.77
N THR A 263 -6.30 -24.53 9.00
CA THR A 263 -5.67 -25.84 9.27
C THR A 263 -6.54 -26.98 8.74
N ILE A 264 -7.85 -26.90 8.99
CA ILE A 264 -8.83 -27.88 8.49
C ILE A 264 -8.89 -27.85 6.97
N TYR A 265 -8.94 -26.66 6.38
CA TYR A 265 -8.94 -26.50 4.92
C TYR A 265 -7.67 -27.08 4.27
N ALA A 266 -6.49 -26.77 4.82
CA ALA A 266 -5.23 -27.29 4.29
C ALA A 266 -5.18 -28.82 4.31
N ALA A 267 -5.68 -29.44 5.37
CA ALA A 267 -5.76 -30.90 5.48
C ALA A 267 -6.76 -31.50 4.45
N CYS A 268 -7.90 -30.83 4.22
CA CYS A 268 -8.92 -31.29 3.27
C CYS A 268 -8.48 -31.18 1.79
N SER A 269 -7.61 -30.22 1.47
CA SER A 269 -7.18 -29.95 0.09
C SER A 269 -6.46 -31.12 -0.56
N GLN A 270 -5.84 -32.00 0.23
CA GLN A 270 -5.07 -33.16 -0.21
C GLN A 270 -5.87 -34.47 -0.25
N LEU A 271 -7.11 -34.47 0.23
CA LEU A 271 -7.92 -35.67 0.35
C LEU A 271 -8.88 -35.83 -0.84
N GLU A 272 -9.13 -37.07 -1.23
CA GLU A 272 -10.16 -37.45 -2.22
C GLU A 272 -11.50 -37.73 -1.55
N ILE A 273 -12.57 -37.81 -2.37
CA ILE A 273 -13.91 -38.12 -1.86
C ILE A 273 -13.92 -39.49 -1.15
N GLY A 274 -14.41 -39.50 0.08
CA GLY A 274 -14.46 -40.65 0.96
C GLY A 274 -13.20 -40.91 1.78
N GLU A 275 -12.09 -40.23 1.48
CA GLU A 275 -10.87 -40.32 2.28
C GLU A 275 -11.03 -39.64 3.64
N ILE A 276 -10.29 -40.18 4.62
CA ILE A 276 -10.28 -39.69 5.99
C ILE A 276 -8.87 -39.18 6.29
N SER A 277 -8.80 -38.00 6.92
CA SER A 277 -7.54 -37.36 7.27
C SER A 277 -6.76 -38.16 8.33
N GLU A 278 -5.48 -37.84 8.45
CA GLU A 278 -4.77 -38.05 9.71
C GLU A 278 -5.35 -37.14 10.80
N ILE A 279 -4.95 -37.38 12.06
CA ILE A 279 -5.40 -36.57 13.19
C ILE A 279 -4.88 -35.15 13.05
N ILE A 280 -5.79 -34.18 13.12
CA ILE A 280 -5.47 -32.76 13.00
C ILE A 280 -5.64 -32.09 14.37
N GLU A 281 -4.60 -31.46 14.83
CA GLU A 281 -4.64 -30.68 16.07
C GLU A 281 -5.06 -29.23 15.76
N THR A 282 -6.04 -28.74 16.54
CA THR A 282 -6.55 -27.37 16.48
C THR A 282 -6.62 -26.75 17.88
N GLN A 283 -6.97 -25.45 17.96
CA GLN A 283 -7.20 -24.81 19.25
C GLN A 283 -8.39 -25.40 20.03
N GLN A 284 -9.37 -25.99 19.34
CA GLN A 284 -10.55 -26.60 19.96
C GLN A 284 -10.30 -28.01 20.42
N GLY A 285 -9.38 -28.75 19.78
CA GLY A 285 -9.11 -30.15 20.03
C GLY A 285 -8.59 -30.85 18.80
N TYR A 286 -8.87 -32.16 18.72
CA TYR A 286 -8.40 -33.04 17.65
C TYR A 286 -9.52 -33.42 16.71
N TYR A 287 -9.27 -33.28 15.40
CA TYR A 287 -10.19 -33.63 14.33
C TYR A 287 -9.74 -34.86 13.55
N LEU A 288 -10.74 -35.66 13.13
CA LEU A 288 -10.67 -36.50 11.94
C LEU A 288 -11.67 -35.93 10.94
N LEU A 289 -11.29 -35.81 9.69
CA LEU A 289 -12.10 -35.25 8.63
C LEU A 289 -12.34 -36.27 7.53
N LYS A 290 -13.55 -36.27 6.95
CA LYS A 290 -13.92 -37.10 5.81
C LYS A 290 -14.49 -36.21 4.72
N ILE A 291 -13.95 -36.30 3.51
CA ILE A 291 -14.54 -35.64 2.35
C ILE A 291 -15.81 -36.37 1.95
N THR A 292 -16.93 -35.69 2.02
CA THR A 292 -18.24 -36.29 1.63
C THR A 292 -18.62 -35.99 0.19
N GLU A 293 -18.26 -34.78 -0.28
CA GLU A 293 -18.53 -34.35 -1.66
C GLU A 293 -17.48 -33.33 -2.09
N LYS A 294 -17.09 -33.35 -3.34
CA LYS A 294 -16.18 -32.41 -3.97
C LYS A 294 -16.72 -32.06 -5.35
N ASP A 295 -17.13 -30.82 -5.50
CA ASP A 295 -17.57 -30.33 -6.79
C ASP A 295 -16.38 -30.33 -7.77
N LYS A 296 -16.69 -30.50 -9.04
CA LYS A 296 -15.68 -30.39 -10.08
C LYS A 296 -15.17 -28.94 -10.15
N GLU A 297 -13.88 -28.79 -10.38
CA GLU A 297 -13.32 -27.53 -10.78
C GLU A 297 -14.05 -27.00 -12.01
N GLN A 298 -14.39 -25.72 -11.99
CA GLN A 298 -15.03 -25.03 -13.08
C GLN A 298 -14.22 -23.85 -13.52
N VAL A 299 -13.95 -23.76 -14.82
CA VAL A 299 -13.36 -22.57 -15.40
C VAL A 299 -14.46 -21.53 -15.58
N MET A 300 -14.34 -20.37 -14.95
CA MET A 300 -15.26 -19.26 -15.13
C MET A 300 -15.24 -18.83 -16.61
N VAL A 301 -16.40 -18.64 -17.20
CA VAL A 301 -16.44 -18.21 -18.60
C VAL A 301 -15.91 -16.79 -18.76
N TYR A 302 -15.33 -16.49 -19.92
CA TYR A 302 -14.69 -15.20 -20.20
C TYR A 302 -15.55 -14.00 -19.82
N GLU A 303 -16.84 -14.00 -20.15
CA GLU A 303 -17.76 -12.90 -19.87
C GLU A 303 -17.91 -12.58 -18.37
N GLU A 304 -17.74 -13.57 -17.49
CA GLU A 304 -17.80 -13.39 -16.04
C GLU A 304 -16.53 -12.74 -15.47
N VAL A 305 -15.40 -12.92 -16.13
CA VAL A 305 -14.08 -12.45 -15.66
C VAL A 305 -13.50 -11.32 -16.49
N LYS A 306 -14.13 -10.98 -17.59
CA LYS A 306 -13.69 -9.95 -18.55
C LYS A 306 -13.29 -8.62 -17.89
N ASN A 307 -14.13 -8.08 -17.02
CA ASN A 307 -13.83 -6.80 -16.36
C ASN A 307 -12.61 -6.92 -15.45
N ARG A 308 -12.50 -8.03 -14.69
CA ARG A 308 -11.33 -8.29 -13.87
C ARG A 308 -10.04 -8.41 -14.69
N ILE A 309 -10.12 -9.03 -15.87
CA ILE A 309 -8.96 -9.13 -16.78
C ILE A 309 -8.57 -7.75 -17.30
N ARG A 310 -9.56 -6.94 -17.70
CA ARG A 310 -9.31 -5.55 -18.15
C ARG A 310 -8.64 -4.72 -17.05
N ASP A 311 -9.06 -4.87 -15.79
CA ASP A 311 -8.43 -4.18 -14.65
C ASP A 311 -6.97 -4.64 -14.46
N ILE A 312 -6.69 -5.93 -14.60
CA ILE A 312 -5.31 -6.46 -14.53
C ILE A 312 -4.45 -5.84 -15.64
N LEU A 313 -4.93 -5.88 -16.87
CA LEU A 313 -4.20 -5.32 -18.02
C LEU A 313 -4.03 -3.79 -17.91
N ALA A 314 -5.04 -3.09 -17.34
CA ALA A 314 -4.94 -1.66 -17.06
C ALA A 314 -3.79 -1.35 -16.12
N THR A 315 -3.75 -2.07 -15.01
CA THR A 315 -2.69 -1.90 -14.00
C THR A 315 -1.31 -2.20 -14.59
N GLU A 316 -1.15 -3.30 -15.32
CA GLU A 316 0.12 -3.64 -15.99
C GLU A 316 0.55 -2.57 -16.99
N LYS A 317 -0.38 -2.10 -17.81
CA LYS A 317 -0.12 -1.05 -18.80
C LYS A 317 0.28 0.27 -18.14
N LEU A 318 -0.41 0.65 -17.05
CA LEU A 318 -0.06 1.84 -16.28
C LEU A 318 1.34 1.72 -15.68
N GLU A 319 1.67 0.59 -15.06
CA GLU A 319 3.02 0.39 -14.46
C GLU A 319 4.12 0.51 -15.51
N LEU A 320 3.96 -0.12 -16.67
CA LEU A 320 4.92 -0.02 -17.78
C LEU A 320 5.07 1.42 -18.26
N TYR A 321 3.95 2.14 -18.39
CA TYR A 321 3.95 3.53 -18.81
C TYR A 321 4.65 4.44 -17.78
N LEU A 322 4.32 4.30 -16.50
CA LEU A 322 4.95 5.09 -15.43
C LEU A 322 6.44 4.75 -15.28
N GLN A 323 6.81 3.48 -15.44
CA GLN A 323 8.22 3.06 -15.43
C GLN A 323 9.00 3.69 -16.58
N ALA A 324 8.45 3.73 -17.78
CA ALA A 324 9.08 4.40 -18.92
C ALA A 324 9.28 5.90 -18.64
N LEU A 325 8.24 6.60 -18.16
CA LEU A 325 8.33 8.00 -17.76
C LEU A 325 9.38 8.23 -16.67
N ARG A 326 9.45 7.34 -15.67
CA ARG A 326 10.42 7.45 -14.56
C ARG A 326 11.86 7.49 -15.08
N THR A 327 12.18 6.77 -16.14
CA THR A 327 13.55 6.77 -16.72
C THR A 327 13.96 8.11 -17.33
N GLU A 328 13.00 8.94 -17.68
CA GLU A 328 13.23 10.27 -18.25
C GLU A 328 13.43 11.36 -17.17
N TYR A 329 13.11 11.04 -15.91
CA TYR A 329 13.16 12.01 -14.82
C TYR A 329 14.59 12.20 -14.30
N SER A 330 15.07 13.45 -14.37
CA SER A 330 16.30 13.84 -13.69
C SER A 330 16.02 14.23 -12.24
N VAL A 331 16.90 13.82 -11.33
CA VAL A 331 16.88 14.21 -9.93
C VAL A 331 18.14 15.02 -9.62
N ARG A 332 17.95 16.22 -9.07
CA ARG A 332 19.05 17.08 -8.59
C ARG A 332 18.87 17.33 -7.12
N ILE A 333 19.90 17.04 -6.34
CA ILE A 333 19.92 17.17 -4.88
C ILE A 333 20.84 18.33 -4.49
N CYS A 334 20.37 19.18 -3.58
CA CYS A 334 21.18 20.19 -2.93
C CYS A 334 21.79 19.59 -1.65
N GLU A 335 22.98 18.99 -1.76
CA GLU A 335 23.65 18.26 -0.70
C GLU A 335 23.73 19.02 0.65
N PRO A 336 24.04 20.35 0.68
CA PRO A 336 24.09 21.08 1.95
C PRO A 336 22.76 21.15 2.69
N LEU A 337 21.63 21.15 1.96
CA LEU A 337 20.28 21.15 2.54
C LEU A 337 19.81 19.74 2.86
N TRP A 338 20.08 18.80 1.98
CA TRP A 338 19.77 17.38 2.15
C TRP A 338 20.36 16.81 3.45
N ASN A 339 21.65 17.09 3.70
CA ASN A 339 22.36 16.58 4.87
C ASN A 339 21.94 17.22 6.19
N LYS A 340 21.32 18.41 6.18
CA LYS A 340 20.81 19.08 7.39
C LYS A 340 19.49 18.51 7.89
N ILE A 341 18.69 17.88 7.03
CA ILE A 341 17.35 17.42 7.37
C ILE A 341 17.46 16.02 7.95
N GLN A 342 16.88 15.82 9.14
CA GLN A 342 16.97 14.60 9.93
C GLN A 342 15.56 14.12 10.33
N ILE A 343 15.45 12.87 10.73
CA ILE A 343 14.23 12.33 11.36
C ILE A 343 14.27 12.73 12.84
N THR A 344 13.19 13.33 13.30
CA THR A 344 13.01 13.75 14.69
C THR A 344 11.97 12.89 15.43
#